data_99028a5f70be9b2cea9d25fea598a6d0
#
_entry.id   99028a5f70be9b2cea9d25fea598a6d0
#
_cell.length_a   1.000
_cell.length_b   1.000
_cell.length_c   1.000
_cell.angle_alpha   90.00
_cell.angle_beta   90.00
_cell.angle_gamma   90.00
#
_symmetry.space_group_name_H-M   'P 1'
#
loop_
_entity.id
_entity.type
_entity.pdbx_description
1 polymer ?
#
loop_
_entity_poly.entity_id
_entity_poly.type
_entity_poly.pdbx_seq_one_letter_code
_entity_poly.pdbx_strand_id
1 'polypeptide(L)'
;MSKRTSLAAAAVLIGTVLIAPGSANAGPPGGGGDGVQNIIPITQILAFGQKVTAVAVEYSSEVNPRTLNRDTYTVSDSLYNFRFDPVEDITDPTKRADRTITAVYTNDTPDLNADRQSDPGKYVIVELDSTDPGGNTVMATGNYVKVNPDLQTQVVQNEDVYAQPAKPGQGRGPRLAAASDEAYRPTRPAINLLADDFVYERFTTTTGTMIPYAYHLPDGYDAARKYPVVVILPGQGMGFNGSNEGVQVAADIPATAWQQEKWTGTSEDVIVLAPQNQRVGSAAAQADVMVELLNTFAGEFSVDQDRIYASTVSYGSTLAWAALATYPGLFDGALITGGFAASEAQATAIATSGTPVWITHGTHDHLLNVSTTGQASYNRIWNAYMQLGKTPAQANELVRYTEYADSAFYEPDRHLAAAPTYEDETILQWLLAQ
;
A
#
# COMPACT_ATOMS: atom_id res chain seq x y z
N MET A 1 -23.42 -29.28 12.58
CA MET A 1 -22.65 -29.23 13.84
C MET A 1 -21.20 -29.59 13.48
N SER A 2 -20.42 -28.62 13.10
CA SER A 2 -18.99 -28.78 12.79
C SER A 2 -18.19 -28.71 14.10
N LYS A 3 -17.40 -29.70 14.37
CA LYS A 3 -16.44 -29.68 15.49
C LYS A 3 -15.26 -28.81 15.07
N ARG A 4 -15.26 -27.55 15.50
CA ARG A 4 -14.06 -26.71 15.46
C ARG A 4 -13.06 -27.32 16.46
N THR A 5 -11.89 -27.70 15.98
CA THR A 5 -10.77 -28.16 16.82
C THR A 5 -10.25 -26.94 17.59
N SER A 6 -10.40 -26.95 18.92
CA SER A 6 -9.82 -25.92 19.77
C SER A 6 -8.28 -25.98 19.66
N LEU A 7 -7.68 -24.92 19.16
CA LEU A 7 -6.23 -24.74 19.11
C LEU A 7 -5.73 -24.41 20.53
N ALA A 8 -4.87 -25.23 21.05
CA ALA A 8 -4.18 -24.98 22.31
C ALA A 8 -3.06 -23.93 22.08
N ALA A 9 -3.13 -22.85 22.85
CA ALA A 9 -2.14 -21.79 22.81
C ALA A 9 -0.79 -22.29 23.38
N ALA A 10 0.25 -22.30 22.56
CA ALA A 10 1.63 -22.34 23.01
C ALA A 10 2.14 -20.89 23.07
N ALA A 11 2.39 -20.39 24.27
CA ALA A 11 2.99 -19.07 24.45
C ALA A 11 4.45 -19.09 23.96
N VAL A 12 4.71 -18.43 22.86
CA VAL A 12 6.06 -18.12 22.39
C VAL A 12 6.38 -16.69 22.84
N LEU A 13 7.47 -16.54 23.58
CA LEU A 13 8.01 -15.22 23.95
C LEU A 13 8.52 -14.53 22.68
N ILE A 14 7.79 -13.53 22.20
CA ILE A 14 8.22 -12.67 21.10
C ILE A 14 9.08 -11.56 21.71
N GLY A 15 10.36 -11.56 21.34
CA GLY A 15 11.25 -10.43 21.62
C GLY A 15 10.93 -9.31 20.63
N THR A 16 10.23 -8.28 21.09
CA THR A 16 9.95 -7.06 20.31
C THR A 16 11.24 -6.36 20.00
N VAL A 17 11.69 -6.44 18.75
CA VAL A 17 12.70 -5.53 18.19
C VAL A 17 11.93 -4.57 17.28
N LEU A 18 11.63 -3.40 17.78
CA LEU A 18 11.13 -2.29 16.96
C LEU A 18 12.20 -1.98 15.91
N ILE A 19 11.95 -2.38 14.68
CA ILE A 19 12.76 -1.99 13.54
C ILE A 19 12.15 -0.69 13.02
N ALA A 20 12.71 0.44 13.43
CA ALA A 20 12.42 1.69 12.73
C ALA A 20 12.75 1.49 11.24
N PRO A 21 11.91 1.94 10.30
CA PRO A 21 12.25 1.95 8.88
C PRO A 21 13.63 2.57 8.74
N GLY A 22 14.51 1.90 8.00
CA GLY A 22 15.95 2.16 7.97
C GLY A 22 16.26 3.65 7.94
N SER A 23 16.98 4.12 8.95
CA SER A 23 17.45 5.50 9.00
C SER A 23 18.32 5.73 7.76
N ALA A 24 17.76 6.45 6.78
CA ALA A 24 18.55 7.01 5.70
C ALA A 24 19.70 7.78 6.32
N ASN A 25 20.93 7.48 5.91
CA ASN A 25 22.06 8.33 6.20
C ASN A 25 21.73 9.72 5.67
N ALA A 26 21.38 10.62 6.57
CA ALA A 26 21.30 12.03 6.23
C ALA A 26 22.68 12.42 5.71
N GLY A 27 22.77 12.71 4.43
CA GLY A 27 23.94 13.35 3.87
C GLY A 27 24.27 14.60 4.69
N PRO A 28 25.51 15.13 4.64
CA PRO A 28 25.85 16.33 5.38
C PRO A 28 24.80 17.40 5.05
N PRO A 29 24.33 18.20 6.04
CA PRO A 29 23.34 19.21 5.82
C PRO A 29 23.84 20.11 4.69
N GLY A 30 23.20 20.00 3.53
CA GLY A 30 23.38 20.97 2.45
C GLY A 30 23.01 22.30 3.04
N GLY A 31 23.98 23.20 3.22
CA GLY A 31 23.77 24.48 3.85
C GLY A 31 22.65 25.20 3.11
N GLY A 32 21.47 25.25 3.74
CA GLY A 32 20.34 26.02 3.25
C GLY A 32 20.79 27.47 3.18
N GLY A 33 20.61 28.09 2.01
CA GLY A 33 20.65 29.55 1.94
C GLY A 33 19.68 30.14 2.96
N ASP A 34 19.96 31.36 3.40
CA ASP A 34 19.19 32.04 4.45
C ASP A 34 17.69 31.77 4.34
N GLY A 35 17.11 31.02 5.31
CA GLY A 35 15.68 30.88 5.50
C GLY A 35 15.09 29.48 5.40
N VAL A 36 15.42 28.65 4.41
CA VAL A 36 14.95 27.25 4.29
C VAL A 36 15.66 26.38 5.31
N GLN A 37 14.90 25.69 6.15
CA GLN A 37 15.42 24.85 7.22
C GLN A 37 15.44 23.37 6.83
N ASN A 38 14.36 22.86 6.27
CA ASN A 38 14.25 21.47 5.86
C ASN A 38 13.44 21.34 4.56
N ILE A 39 13.75 20.28 3.82
CA ILE A 39 12.95 19.76 2.71
C ILE A 39 12.51 18.36 3.08
N ILE A 40 11.21 18.14 3.14
CA ILE A 40 10.59 16.91 3.61
C ILE A 40 9.67 16.38 2.51
N PRO A 41 10.04 15.32 1.77
CA PRO A 41 9.12 14.70 0.84
C PRO A 41 7.93 14.06 1.57
N ILE A 42 6.76 14.13 0.94
CA ILE A 42 5.56 13.45 1.39
C ILE A 42 5.16 12.47 0.31
N THR A 43 4.99 11.20 0.69
CA THR A 43 4.62 10.14 -0.24
C THR A 43 3.21 9.64 0.04
N GLN A 44 2.53 9.20 -1.01
CA GLN A 44 1.27 8.47 -0.93
C GLN A 44 1.41 7.13 -1.63
N ILE A 45 0.68 6.13 -1.14
CA ILE A 45 0.55 4.85 -1.82
C ILE A 45 -0.65 4.96 -2.76
N LEU A 46 -0.34 4.86 -4.05
CA LEU A 46 -1.30 4.91 -5.14
C LEU A 46 -1.54 3.49 -5.67
N ALA A 47 -2.50 3.36 -6.55
CA ALA A 47 -2.82 2.09 -7.20
C ALA A 47 -1.64 1.44 -7.97
N PHE A 48 -0.59 2.19 -8.23
CA PHE A 48 0.62 1.77 -8.92
C PHE A 48 1.90 1.89 -8.06
N GLY A 49 1.75 1.96 -6.75
CA GLY A 49 2.84 2.02 -5.77
C GLY A 49 3.05 3.39 -5.14
N GLN A 50 4.00 3.44 -4.22
CA GLN A 50 4.33 4.65 -3.47
C GLN A 50 5.06 5.68 -4.34
N LYS A 51 4.64 6.95 -4.21
CA LYS A 51 5.16 8.06 -4.98
C LYS A 51 5.25 9.33 -4.15
N VAL A 52 6.24 10.18 -4.44
CA VAL A 52 6.30 11.55 -3.90
C VAL A 52 5.17 12.36 -4.53
N THR A 53 4.20 12.79 -3.71
CA THR A 53 3.03 13.55 -4.14
C THR A 53 3.00 14.96 -3.56
N ALA A 54 3.90 15.27 -2.62
CA ALA A 54 4.10 16.62 -2.15
C ALA A 54 5.51 16.78 -1.55
N VAL A 55 5.88 18.04 -1.31
CA VAL A 55 7.07 18.42 -0.54
C VAL A 55 6.68 19.47 0.47
N ALA A 56 7.06 19.29 1.74
CA ALA A 56 7.00 20.32 2.75
C ALA A 56 8.35 21.05 2.83
N VAL A 57 8.32 22.37 2.57
CA VAL A 57 9.47 23.26 2.71
C VAL A 57 9.35 24.00 4.04
N GLU A 58 10.25 23.71 4.98
CA GLU A 58 10.23 24.30 6.31
C GLU A 58 11.03 25.62 6.33
N TYR A 59 10.43 26.67 6.87
CA TYR A 59 11.06 27.96 7.09
C TYR A 59 11.30 28.23 8.57
N SER A 60 12.07 29.28 8.87
CA SER A 60 12.43 29.66 10.24
C SER A 60 11.28 30.26 11.05
N SER A 61 10.20 30.71 10.39
CA SER A 61 8.97 31.24 11.04
C SER A 61 7.76 31.11 10.11
N GLU A 62 6.59 31.49 10.59
CA GLU A 62 5.33 31.45 9.84
C GLU A 62 5.44 32.19 8.51
N VAL A 63 5.04 31.54 7.45
CA VAL A 63 5.08 32.07 6.08
C VAL A 63 3.77 32.82 5.78
N ASN A 64 3.87 33.91 5.02
CA ASN A 64 2.72 34.65 4.53
C ASN A 64 2.15 33.98 3.26
N PRO A 65 1.03 33.26 3.33
CA PRO A 65 0.49 32.51 2.18
C PRO A 65 0.07 33.40 1.01
N ARG A 66 -0.19 34.71 1.25
CA ARG A 66 -0.57 35.67 0.20
C ARG A 66 0.58 35.99 -0.76
N THR A 67 1.80 35.60 -0.42
CA THR A 67 2.99 35.80 -1.24
C THR A 67 3.40 34.57 -2.01
N LEU A 68 2.66 33.45 -1.85
CA LEU A 68 2.90 32.18 -2.49
C LEU A 68 1.98 31.98 -3.68
N ASN A 69 2.50 31.34 -4.70
CA ASN A 69 1.77 30.84 -5.86
C ASN A 69 2.49 29.60 -6.43
N ARG A 70 1.96 29.00 -7.49
CA ARG A 70 2.56 27.79 -8.07
C ARG A 70 3.92 28.05 -8.72
N ASP A 71 4.19 29.27 -9.15
CA ASP A 71 5.46 29.64 -9.78
C ASP A 71 6.56 29.89 -8.75
N THR A 72 6.20 29.97 -7.44
CA THR A 72 7.16 30.17 -6.34
C THR A 72 8.20 29.03 -6.28
N TYR A 73 7.83 27.83 -6.74
CA TYR A 73 8.71 26.66 -6.73
C TYR A 73 8.75 25.97 -8.09
N THR A 74 9.86 25.28 -8.32
CA THR A 74 9.96 24.20 -9.30
C THR A 74 10.37 22.94 -8.56
N VAL A 75 9.66 21.85 -8.81
CA VAL A 75 9.98 20.54 -8.25
C VAL A 75 10.32 19.59 -9.38
N SER A 76 11.39 18.83 -9.25
CA SER A 76 11.75 17.79 -10.22
C SER A 76 12.10 16.49 -9.52
N ASP A 77 11.77 15.38 -10.16
CA ASP A 77 12.03 14.04 -9.65
C ASP A 77 12.75 13.16 -10.67
N SER A 78 13.35 12.07 -10.17
CA SER A 78 13.86 10.99 -10.99
C SER A 78 12.73 10.33 -11.77
N LEU A 79 13.02 10.01 -13.04
CA LEU A 79 12.12 9.23 -13.91
C LEU A 79 12.30 7.71 -13.74
N TYR A 80 13.09 7.26 -12.76
CA TYR A 80 13.32 5.84 -12.54
C TYR A 80 11.97 5.09 -12.43
N ASN A 81 11.85 4.01 -13.21
CA ASN A 81 10.64 3.19 -13.25
C ASN A 81 10.90 1.86 -12.54
N PHE A 82 10.09 1.54 -11.53
CA PHE A 82 10.23 0.31 -10.75
C PHE A 82 9.53 -0.92 -11.34
N ARG A 83 8.73 -0.77 -12.39
CA ARG A 83 7.87 -1.83 -12.91
C ARG A 83 8.68 -3.00 -13.45
N PHE A 84 8.14 -4.21 -13.29
CA PHE A 84 8.70 -5.43 -13.86
C PHE A 84 8.61 -5.44 -15.38
N ASP A 85 7.60 -4.78 -15.93
CA ASP A 85 7.37 -4.64 -17.37
C ASP A 85 7.01 -3.17 -17.68
N PRO A 86 7.99 -2.28 -17.61
CA PRO A 86 7.78 -0.86 -17.86
C PRO A 86 7.49 -0.62 -19.35
N VAL A 87 6.59 0.32 -19.62
CA VAL A 87 6.34 0.81 -20.99
C VAL A 87 7.58 1.50 -21.53
N GLU A 88 8.31 2.19 -20.65
CA GLU A 88 9.64 2.73 -20.92
C GLU A 88 10.59 2.21 -19.84
N ASP A 89 11.65 1.54 -20.26
CA ASP A 89 12.69 1.05 -19.35
C ASP A 89 13.64 2.20 -18.99
N ILE A 90 13.23 3.02 -18.00
CA ILE A 90 14.06 4.09 -17.46
C ILE A 90 14.74 3.57 -16.19
N THR A 91 15.90 2.96 -16.36
CA THR A 91 16.74 2.42 -15.28
C THR A 91 17.82 3.41 -14.83
N ASP A 92 18.00 4.53 -15.53
CA ASP A 92 18.96 5.57 -15.18
C ASP A 92 18.35 6.51 -14.13
N PRO A 93 18.80 6.46 -12.86
CA PRO A 93 18.24 7.31 -11.79
C PRO A 93 18.62 8.79 -11.95
N THR A 94 19.51 9.13 -12.89
CA THR A 94 19.92 10.51 -13.14
C THR A 94 18.96 11.23 -14.09
N LYS A 95 18.16 10.50 -14.86
CA LYS A 95 17.11 11.10 -15.68
C LYS A 95 16.03 11.71 -14.81
N ARG A 96 15.69 12.97 -15.11
CA ARG A 96 14.75 13.75 -14.32
C ARG A 96 13.73 14.44 -15.20
N ALA A 97 12.58 14.76 -14.62
CA ALA A 97 11.59 15.65 -15.19
C ALA A 97 11.03 16.58 -14.11
N ASP A 98 10.57 17.73 -14.54
CA ASP A 98 9.80 18.64 -13.70
C ASP A 98 8.44 18.03 -13.39
N ARG A 99 7.95 18.31 -12.18
CA ARG A 99 6.65 17.88 -11.69
C ARG A 99 5.65 19.02 -11.79
N THR A 100 4.42 18.69 -12.13
CA THR A 100 3.32 19.64 -12.16
C THR A 100 2.88 19.99 -10.75
N ILE A 101 3.00 21.26 -10.35
CA ILE A 101 2.53 21.74 -9.05
C ILE A 101 1.02 22.00 -9.12
N THR A 102 0.25 21.29 -8.30
CA THR A 102 -1.21 21.37 -8.25
C THR A 102 -1.71 22.35 -7.20
N ALA A 103 -1.01 22.47 -6.07
CA ALA A 103 -1.33 23.41 -5.00
C ALA A 103 -0.06 23.88 -4.26
N VAL A 104 -0.12 25.10 -3.70
CA VAL A 104 0.88 25.65 -2.78
C VAL A 104 0.14 26.36 -1.67
N TYR A 105 0.36 25.95 -0.42
CA TYR A 105 -0.27 26.51 0.76
C TYR A 105 0.62 26.37 1.99
N THR A 106 0.29 27.06 3.09
CA THR A 106 1.03 26.94 4.37
C THR A 106 0.33 25.97 5.33
N ASN A 107 1.11 25.34 6.20
CA ASN A 107 0.61 24.50 7.29
C ASN A 107 1.51 24.63 8.53
N ASP A 108 1.01 24.28 9.71
CA ASP A 108 1.76 24.25 10.97
C ASP A 108 2.54 22.93 11.14
N THR A 109 2.14 21.89 10.42
CA THR A 109 2.79 20.58 10.34
C THR A 109 3.21 20.27 8.90
N PRO A 110 4.19 19.39 8.68
CA PRO A 110 4.57 18.94 7.34
C PRO A 110 3.61 17.86 6.80
N ASP A 111 2.33 18.18 6.71
CA ASP A 111 1.26 17.27 6.33
C ASP A 111 0.34 17.91 5.27
N LEU A 112 -0.44 17.07 4.60
CA LEU A 112 -1.41 17.54 3.61
C LEU A 112 -2.65 18.11 4.30
N ASN A 113 -3.17 19.21 3.75
CA ASN A 113 -4.46 19.75 4.16
C ASN A 113 -5.53 19.36 3.12
N ALA A 114 -6.58 18.67 3.58
CA ALA A 114 -7.60 18.10 2.70
C ALA A 114 -8.32 19.15 1.85
N ASP A 115 -8.51 20.36 2.36
CA ASP A 115 -9.15 21.47 1.63
C ASP A 115 -8.16 22.34 0.85
N ARG A 116 -6.85 22.05 0.95
CA ARG A 116 -5.75 22.80 0.32
C ARG A 116 -5.74 24.30 0.66
N GLN A 117 -6.32 24.66 1.79
CA GLN A 117 -6.27 26.01 2.31
C GLN A 117 -5.05 26.24 3.19
N SER A 118 -4.58 27.47 3.23
CA SER A 118 -3.44 27.83 4.05
C SER A 118 -3.85 28.00 5.50
N ASP A 119 -3.21 27.23 6.38
CA ASP A 119 -3.20 27.45 7.81
C ASP A 119 -1.96 28.25 8.23
N PRO A 120 -1.99 29.01 9.35
CA PRO A 120 -0.79 29.65 9.88
C PRO A 120 0.28 28.61 10.19
N GLY A 121 1.46 28.74 9.59
CA GLY A 121 2.52 27.79 9.84
C GLY A 121 3.82 28.12 9.13
N LYS A 122 4.85 27.38 9.45
CA LYS A 122 6.20 27.53 8.92
C LYS A 122 6.52 26.56 7.79
N TYR A 123 5.62 25.64 7.49
CA TYR A 123 5.75 24.72 6.36
C TYR A 123 5.00 25.28 5.15
N VAL A 124 5.63 25.25 4.01
CA VAL A 124 4.96 25.44 2.73
C VAL A 124 4.80 24.07 2.09
N ILE A 125 3.57 23.66 1.90
CA ILE A 125 3.24 22.40 1.24
C ILE A 125 3.12 22.67 -0.26
N VAL A 126 3.89 21.94 -1.06
CA VAL A 126 3.90 21.98 -2.50
C VAL A 126 3.38 20.65 -3.00
N GLU A 127 2.09 20.59 -3.35
CA GLU A 127 1.48 19.37 -3.89
C GLU A 127 1.79 19.19 -5.37
N LEU A 128 1.99 17.95 -5.76
CA LEU A 128 2.41 17.52 -7.10
C LEU A 128 1.34 16.65 -7.74
N ASP A 129 1.22 16.71 -9.06
CA ASP A 129 0.33 15.82 -9.80
C ASP A 129 0.83 14.37 -9.69
N SER A 130 -0.02 13.50 -9.17
CA SER A 130 0.31 12.09 -9.00
C SER A 130 0.43 11.32 -10.32
N THR A 131 -0.12 11.86 -11.40
CA THR A 131 -0.08 11.25 -12.75
C THR A 131 1.18 11.61 -13.55
N ASP A 132 1.97 12.59 -13.08
CA ASP A 132 3.24 12.95 -13.73
C ASP A 132 4.18 11.75 -13.79
N PRO A 133 5.06 11.63 -14.78
CA PRO A 133 6.18 10.71 -14.72
C PRO A 133 7.16 11.10 -13.60
N GLY A 134 7.80 10.12 -12.98
CA GLY A 134 8.78 10.34 -11.91
C GLY A 134 8.20 10.43 -10.50
N GLY A 135 9.10 10.52 -9.53
CA GLY A 135 8.75 10.55 -8.11
C GLY A 135 8.40 9.19 -7.49
N ASN A 136 8.48 8.08 -8.22
CA ASN A 136 8.29 6.74 -7.68
C ASN A 136 9.39 6.42 -6.66
N THR A 137 8.97 5.86 -5.52
CA THR A 137 9.91 5.51 -4.43
C THR A 137 10.23 4.02 -4.40
N VAL A 138 9.44 3.19 -5.07
CA VAL A 138 9.68 1.77 -5.20
C VAL A 138 10.48 1.49 -6.46
N MET A 139 11.47 0.60 -6.40
CA MET A 139 12.35 0.29 -7.52
C MET A 139 12.55 -1.20 -7.68
N ALA A 140 12.66 -1.67 -8.93
CA ALA A 140 12.97 -3.06 -9.23
C ALA A 140 14.40 -3.43 -8.86
N THR A 141 14.58 -4.64 -8.37
CA THR A 141 15.89 -5.23 -8.09
C THR A 141 15.84 -6.73 -8.44
N GLY A 142 16.11 -7.04 -9.69
CA GLY A 142 15.91 -8.38 -10.24
C GLY A 142 14.41 -8.74 -10.24
N ASN A 143 14.06 -9.87 -9.63
CA ASN A 143 12.68 -10.34 -9.51
C ASN A 143 11.93 -9.78 -8.30
N TYR A 144 12.50 -8.80 -7.62
CA TYR A 144 11.94 -8.19 -6.42
C TYR A 144 11.86 -6.69 -6.57
N VAL A 145 11.09 -6.07 -5.70
CA VAL A 145 11.07 -4.62 -5.55
C VAL A 145 11.53 -4.23 -4.14
N LYS A 146 11.99 -3.01 -3.99
CA LYS A 146 12.36 -2.42 -2.71
C LYS A 146 11.97 -0.94 -2.69
N VAL A 147 11.78 -0.39 -1.51
CA VAL A 147 11.66 1.06 -1.34
C VAL A 147 13.05 1.69 -1.50
N ASN A 148 13.12 2.75 -2.31
CA ASN A 148 14.36 3.52 -2.44
C ASN A 148 14.46 4.50 -1.26
N PRO A 149 15.47 4.36 -0.39
CA PRO A 149 15.65 5.28 0.73
C PRO A 149 16.18 6.65 0.29
N ASP A 150 16.84 6.72 -0.89
CA ASP A 150 17.48 7.92 -1.40
C ASP A 150 16.55 8.61 -2.42
N LEU A 151 15.58 9.35 -1.93
CA LEU A 151 14.68 10.10 -2.81
C LEU A 151 15.42 11.17 -3.60
N GLN A 152 15.13 11.25 -4.88
CA GLN A 152 15.81 12.13 -5.81
C GLN A 152 15.06 13.44 -6.07
N THR A 153 14.06 13.74 -5.26
CA THR A 153 13.29 14.98 -5.33
C THR A 153 14.20 16.20 -5.16
N GLN A 154 14.01 17.22 -6.00
CA GLN A 154 14.71 18.49 -5.92
C GLN A 154 13.70 19.62 -5.97
N VAL A 155 13.92 20.64 -5.17
CA VAL A 155 13.08 21.85 -5.09
C VAL A 155 13.93 23.07 -5.39
N VAL A 156 13.52 23.90 -6.31
CA VAL A 156 14.09 25.23 -6.58
C VAL A 156 13.07 26.26 -6.12
N GLN A 157 13.50 27.25 -5.34
CA GLN A 157 12.67 28.36 -4.91
C GLN A 157 12.87 29.54 -5.87
N ASN A 158 11.92 29.77 -6.79
CA ASN A 158 12.03 30.77 -7.86
C ASN A 158 11.71 32.20 -7.41
N GLU A 159 10.97 32.36 -6.31
CA GLU A 159 10.53 33.67 -5.80
C GLU A 159 10.91 33.86 -4.33
N ASP A 160 11.03 35.12 -3.90
CA ASP A 160 11.25 35.46 -2.49
C ASP A 160 10.08 35.00 -1.63
N VAL A 161 10.36 34.36 -0.50
CA VAL A 161 9.36 33.95 0.50
C VAL A 161 9.42 34.86 1.70
N TYR A 162 8.25 35.29 2.19
CA TYR A 162 8.12 36.29 3.24
C TYR A 162 7.37 35.72 4.45
N ALA A 163 7.75 36.19 5.64
CA ALA A 163 7.04 35.91 6.88
C ALA A 163 5.66 36.58 6.91
N GLN A 164 4.81 36.09 7.81
CA GLN A 164 3.59 36.81 8.17
C GLN A 164 3.93 38.23 8.68
N PRO A 165 3.19 39.27 8.29
CA PRO A 165 3.39 40.60 8.83
C PRO A 165 2.98 40.65 10.29
N ALA A 166 3.70 41.46 11.10
CA ALA A 166 3.45 41.58 12.54
C ALA A 166 2.05 42.10 12.88
N LYS A 167 1.37 42.78 11.95
CA LYS A 167 -0.01 43.27 12.10
C LYS A 167 -0.83 42.96 10.85
N PRO A 168 -2.11 42.56 11.00
CA PRO A 168 -3.01 42.38 9.87
C PRO A 168 -3.09 43.65 9.01
N GLY A 169 -2.99 43.50 7.68
CA GLY A 169 -3.05 44.63 6.74
C GLY A 169 -1.71 45.31 6.42
N GLN A 170 -0.60 44.89 7.01
CA GLN A 170 0.74 45.41 6.76
C GLN A 170 1.45 44.74 5.57
N GLY A 171 0.85 44.43 4.50
CA GLY A 171 1.53 43.91 3.29
C GLY A 171 2.42 42.69 3.55
N ARG A 172 3.66 42.74 3.03
CA ARG A 172 4.65 41.67 3.22
C ARG A 172 5.39 41.85 4.54
N GLY A 173 5.58 40.74 5.30
CA GLY A 173 6.50 40.69 6.43
C GLY A 173 7.97 40.69 6.01
N PRO A 174 8.91 40.43 6.94
CA PRO A 174 10.31 40.24 6.58
C PRO A 174 10.51 39.10 5.57
N ARG A 175 11.50 39.24 4.70
CA ARG A 175 11.87 38.17 3.79
C ARG A 175 12.52 37.05 4.59
N LEU A 176 12.00 35.80 4.44
CA LEU A 176 12.53 34.58 5.05
C LEU A 176 13.61 33.95 4.18
N ALA A 177 13.37 33.88 2.89
CA ALA A 177 14.31 33.32 1.93
C ALA A 177 14.27 34.11 0.62
N ALA A 178 15.42 34.31 0.01
CA ALA A 178 15.54 34.90 -1.32
C ALA A 178 15.33 33.81 -2.40
N ALA A 179 14.82 34.21 -3.55
CA ALA A 179 14.85 33.38 -4.75
C ALA A 179 16.26 32.88 -5.04
N SER A 180 16.39 31.66 -5.50
CA SER A 180 17.67 31.02 -5.79
C SER A 180 17.50 30.02 -6.93
N ASP A 181 18.50 29.91 -7.81
CA ASP A 181 18.57 28.87 -8.83
C ASP A 181 19.17 27.56 -8.25
N GLU A 182 19.55 27.54 -6.96
CA GLU A 182 20.09 26.37 -6.30
C GLU A 182 18.97 25.38 -5.95
N ALA A 183 19.17 24.12 -6.29
CA ALA A 183 18.21 23.06 -5.99
C ALA A 183 18.45 22.50 -4.59
N TYR A 184 17.46 22.59 -3.74
CA TYR A 184 17.42 21.93 -2.44
C TYR A 184 17.10 20.45 -2.63
N ARG A 185 17.69 19.59 -1.80
CA ARG A 185 17.42 18.16 -1.71
C ARG A 185 16.76 17.81 -0.39
N PRO A 186 16.11 16.63 -0.26
CA PRO A 186 15.57 16.15 1.01
C PRO A 186 16.63 16.22 2.13
N THR A 187 16.25 16.81 3.25
CA THR A 187 17.10 16.95 4.44
C THR A 187 16.58 16.12 5.61
N ARG A 188 15.39 15.58 5.47
CA ARG A 188 14.70 14.69 6.40
C ARG A 188 14.18 13.47 5.65
N PRO A 189 13.97 12.33 6.34
CA PRO A 189 13.21 11.21 5.79
C PRO A 189 11.84 11.66 5.25
N ALA A 190 11.34 10.97 4.27
CA ALA A 190 9.97 11.21 3.78
C ALA A 190 8.94 10.88 4.87
N ILE A 191 7.82 11.57 4.83
CA ILE A 191 6.59 11.19 5.53
C ILE A 191 5.81 10.31 4.56
N ASN A 192 5.58 9.06 4.95
CA ASN A 192 4.93 8.08 4.10
C ASN A 192 3.49 7.89 4.57
N LEU A 193 2.57 8.68 4.03
CA LEU A 193 1.16 8.67 4.44
C LEU A 193 0.57 7.26 4.32
N LEU A 194 -0.15 6.84 5.35
CA LEU A 194 -0.71 5.51 5.57
C LEU A 194 0.34 4.41 5.81
N ALA A 195 1.53 4.46 5.17
CA ALA A 195 2.55 3.44 5.38
C ALA A 195 3.25 3.57 6.72
N ASP A 196 3.45 4.80 7.21
CA ASP A 196 4.08 5.06 8.51
C ASP A 196 3.15 4.67 9.69
N ASP A 197 1.86 4.43 9.43
CA ASP A 197 0.89 3.95 10.42
C ASP A 197 0.96 2.44 10.65
N PHE A 198 1.70 1.71 9.79
CA PHE A 198 1.95 0.29 10.00
C PHE A 198 3.07 0.05 10.99
N VAL A 199 2.89 -0.98 11.81
CA VAL A 199 3.95 -1.57 12.63
C VAL A 199 4.63 -2.67 11.81
N TYR A 200 5.97 -2.65 11.77
CA TYR A 200 6.78 -3.61 11.00
C TYR A 200 7.53 -4.53 11.96
N GLU A 201 7.36 -5.83 11.81
CA GLU A 201 7.93 -6.84 12.69
C GLU A 201 8.42 -8.07 11.93
N ARG A 202 9.06 -8.98 12.66
CA ARG A 202 9.50 -10.29 12.15
C ARG A 202 8.90 -11.40 12.98
N PHE A 203 8.36 -12.38 12.30
CA PHE A 203 7.85 -13.61 12.87
C PHE A 203 8.78 -14.77 12.54
N THR A 204 9.03 -15.64 13.51
CA THR A 204 9.78 -16.89 13.29
C THR A 204 8.90 -18.08 13.68
N THR A 205 8.66 -18.96 12.71
CA THR A 205 7.88 -20.18 12.94
C THR A 205 8.55 -21.13 13.93
N THR A 206 7.80 -22.09 14.44
CA THR A 206 8.32 -23.20 15.27
C THR A 206 9.37 -24.03 14.54
N THR A 207 9.38 -24.02 13.20
CA THR A 207 10.39 -24.70 12.36
C THR A 207 11.61 -23.82 12.02
N GLY A 208 11.65 -22.57 12.49
CA GLY A 208 12.76 -21.64 12.30
C GLY A 208 12.68 -20.82 11.01
N THR A 209 11.57 -20.85 10.27
CA THR A 209 11.37 -19.98 9.12
C THR A 209 11.02 -18.57 9.60
N MET A 210 11.80 -17.58 9.23
CA MET A 210 11.56 -16.16 9.53
C MET A 210 10.88 -15.48 8.36
N ILE A 211 9.80 -14.73 8.63
CA ILE A 211 9.16 -13.82 7.68
C ILE A 211 8.96 -12.44 8.30
N PRO A 212 9.24 -11.35 7.57
CA PRO A 212 8.76 -10.04 7.96
C PRO A 212 7.25 -9.96 7.77
N TYR A 213 6.61 -9.13 8.57
CA TYR A 213 5.21 -8.77 8.37
C TYR A 213 4.98 -7.33 8.82
N ALA A 214 3.91 -6.74 8.31
CA ALA A 214 3.43 -5.46 8.75
C ALA A 214 1.99 -5.61 9.21
N TYR A 215 1.56 -4.79 10.15
CA TYR A 215 0.17 -4.73 10.54
C TYR A 215 -0.25 -3.30 10.89
N HIS A 216 -1.53 -3.03 10.71
CA HIS A 216 -2.16 -1.79 11.13
C HIS A 216 -3.32 -2.12 12.06
N LEU A 217 -3.35 -1.49 13.22
CA LEU A 217 -4.49 -1.49 14.13
C LEU A 217 -5.31 -0.23 13.90
N PRO A 218 -6.64 -0.29 13.92
CA PRO A 218 -7.47 0.89 13.71
C PRO A 218 -7.26 1.93 14.80
N ASP A 219 -7.51 3.18 14.48
CA ASP A 219 -7.43 4.28 15.43
C ASP A 219 -8.33 4.01 16.64
N GLY A 220 -7.77 4.21 17.85
CA GLY A 220 -8.50 3.92 19.08
C GLY A 220 -8.75 2.43 19.32
N TYR A 221 -7.88 1.53 18.81
CA TYR A 221 -7.94 0.10 19.07
C TYR A 221 -8.16 -0.20 20.57
N ASP A 222 -9.17 -1.01 20.85
CA ASP A 222 -9.54 -1.46 22.19
C ASP A 222 -9.46 -2.98 22.29
N ALA A 223 -8.56 -3.50 23.10
CA ALA A 223 -8.40 -4.94 23.29
C ALA A 223 -9.65 -5.66 23.85
N ALA A 224 -10.64 -4.93 24.37
CA ALA A 224 -11.93 -5.47 24.80
C ALA A 224 -12.94 -5.67 23.64
N ARG A 225 -12.69 -5.08 22.47
CA ARG A 225 -13.50 -5.26 21.26
C ARG A 225 -12.87 -6.36 20.38
N LYS A 226 -13.69 -6.92 19.48
CA LYS A 226 -13.23 -7.85 18.45
C LYS A 226 -13.26 -7.13 17.08
N TYR A 227 -12.21 -7.35 16.30
CA TYR A 227 -12.02 -6.68 15.00
C TYR A 227 -11.88 -7.70 13.88
N PRO A 228 -12.50 -7.45 12.73
CA PRO A 228 -12.21 -8.23 11.51
C PRO A 228 -10.74 -8.03 11.11
N VAL A 229 -10.18 -9.05 10.47
CA VAL A 229 -8.80 -9.00 9.95
C VAL A 229 -8.78 -9.26 8.46
N VAL A 230 -8.12 -8.37 7.71
CA VAL A 230 -7.79 -8.59 6.31
C VAL A 230 -6.33 -8.97 6.19
N VAL A 231 -6.07 -10.20 5.73
CA VAL A 231 -4.73 -10.71 5.48
C VAL A 231 -4.34 -10.41 4.03
N ILE A 232 -3.31 -9.59 3.85
CA ILE A 232 -2.81 -9.17 2.54
C ILE A 232 -1.75 -10.15 2.05
N LEU A 233 -2.01 -10.81 0.95
CA LEU A 233 -1.06 -11.73 0.31
C LEU A 233 -0.51 -11.08 -0.98
N PRO A 234 0.73 -10.54 -0.91
CA PRO A 234 1.25 -9.67 -1.96
C PRO A 234 1.71 -10.43 -3.21
N GLY A 235 1.87 -9.66 -4.28
CA GLY A 235 2.41 -10.13 -5.55
C GLY A 235 3.87 -10.59 -5.49
N GLN A 236 4.33 -11.14 -6.61
CA GLN A 236 5.65 -11.79 -6.69
C GLN A 236 6.82 -10.88 -6.31
N GLY A 237 6.86 -9.65 -6.78
CA GLY A 237 7.97 -8.72 -6.52
C GLY A 237 8.13 -8.31 -5.08
N MET A 238 7.06 -8.41 -4.30
CA MET A 238 6.99 -7.97 -2.92
C MET A 238 7.39 -9.05 -1.92
N GLY A 239 7.74 -10.26 -2.37
CA GLY A 239 8.27 -11.30 -1.49
C GLY A 239 9.58 -10.88 -0.82
N PHE A 240 9.85 -11.42 0.37
CA PHE A 240 11.07 -11.10 1.10
C PHE A 240 12.31 -11.72 0.47
N ASN A 241 13.35 -10.90 0.26
CA ASN A 241 14.63 -11.32 -0.32
C ASN A 241 15.84 -11.11 0.63
N GLY A 242 15.58 -10.73 1.87
CA GLY A 242 16.62 -10.45 2.88
C GLY A 242 16.94 -8.95 3.06
N SER A 243 16.46 -8.06 2.17
CA SER A 243 16.81 -6.63 2.19
C SER A 243 15.68 -5.66 1.80
N ASN A 244 14.46 -6.18 1.59
CA ASN A 244 13.33 -5.40 1.10
C ASN A 244 12.11 -5.44 2.05
N GLU A 245 12.34 -5.45 3.35
CA GLU A 245 11.27 -5.45 4.35
C GLU A 245 10.34 -4.25 4.19
N GLY A 246 9.04 -4.48 4.39
CA GLY A 246 8.00 -3.44 4.35
C GLY A 246 7.49 -3.10 2.95
N VAL A 247 8.12 -3.61 1.89
CA VAL A 247 7.75 -3.27 0.52
C VAL A 247 6.34 -3.73 0.14
N GLN A 248 5.80 -4.76 0.79
CA GLN A 248 4.43 -5.24 0.56
C GLN A 248 3.35 -4.22 0.96
N VAL A 249 3.71 -3.20 1.76
CA VAL A 249 2.81 -2.08 2.07
C VAL A 249 3.00 -0.95 1.06
N ALA A 250 4.24 -0.66 0.67
CA ALA A 250 4.57 0.49 -0.16
C ALA A 250 4.42 0.26 -1.67
N ALA A 251 4.52 -0.99 -2.14
CA ALA A 251 4.59 -1.25 -3.57
C ALA A 251 3.23 -1.29 -4.28
N ASP A 252 2.13 -1.40 -3.54
CA ASP A 252 0.79 -1.50 -4.10
C ASP A 252 -0.26 -1.11 -3.04
N ILE A 253 -1.45 -0.76 -3.47
CA ILE A 253 -2.57 -0.27 -2.66
C ILE A 253 -3.24 -1.32 -1.73
N PRO A 254 -3.17 -2.64 -1.95
CA PRO A 254 -3.98 -3.61 -1.20
C PRO A 254 -3.88 -3.53 0.32
N ALA A 255 -2.72 -3.16 0.87
CA ALA A 255 -2.57 -3.06 2.32
C ALA A 255 -3.23 -1.79 2.88
N THR A 256 -3.13 -0.67 2.18
CA THR A 256 -3.58 0.65 2.66
C THR A 256 -5.02 0.97 2.30
N ALA A 257 -5.63 0.26 1.35
CA ALA A 257 -7.02 0.48 0.96
C ALA A 257 -8.00 0.29 2.13
N TRP A 258 -7.71 -0.65 3.03
CA TRP A 258 -8.57 -0.97 4.16
C TRP A 258 -8.52 0.04 5.31
N GLN A 259 -7.59 0.99 5.27
CA GLN A 259 -7.51 2.11 6.22
C GLN A 259 -8.39 3.29 5.78
N GLN A 260 -8.93 3.29 4.56
CA GLN A 260 -9.59 4.43 3.95
C GLN A 260 -11.09 4.20 3.82
N GLU A 261 -11.87 4.86 4.69
CA GLU A 261 -13.33 4.82 4.70
C GLU A 261 -13.95 5.11 3.32
N LYS A 262 -13.34 6.01 2.55
CA LYS A 262 -13.82 6.35 1.20
C LYS A 262 -13.88 5.16 0.24
N TRP A 263 -13.08 4.11 0.48
CA TRP A 263 -13.05 2.91 -0.35
C TRP A 263 -13.78 1.73 0.29
N THR A 264 -13.73 1.62 1.61
CA THR A 264 -14.48 0.56 2.30
C THR A 264 -15.98 0.90 2.42
N GLY A 265 -16.35 2.17 2.29
CA GLY A 265 -17.73 2.65 2.42
C GLY A 265 -18.36 2.37 3.78
N THR A 266 -17.55 2.08 4.77
CA THR A 266 -17.95 1.76 6.13
C THR A 266 -16.99 2.40 7.11
N SER A 267 -17.50 2.80 8.26
CA SER A 267 -16.69 3.21 9.41
C SER A 267 -16.27 2.01 10.27
N GLU A 268 -16.38 0.79 9.77
CA GLU A 268 -15.96 -0.39 10.51
C GLU A 268 -14.44 -0.45 10.61
N ASP A 269 -13.97 -0.51 11.84
CA ASP A 269 -12.55 -0.63 12.17
C ASP A 269 -12.03 -2.02 11.78
N VAL A 270 -10.99 -2.06 10.95
CA VAL A 270 -10.40 -3.29 10.41
C VAL A 270 -8.93 -3.38 10.81
N ILE A 271 -8.50 -4.55 11.27
CA ILE A 271 -7.07 -4.86 11.40
C ILE A 271 -6.55 -5.30 10.02
N VAL A 272 -5.42 -4.75 9.59
CA VAL A 272 -4.71 -5.20 8.39
C VAL A 272 -3.48 -5.99 8.81
N LEU A 273 -3.30 -7.20 8.28
CA LEU A 273 -2.12 -8.03 8.49
C LEU A 273 -1.48 -8.33 7.13
N ALA A 274 -0.26 -7.85 6.91
CA ALA A 274 0.46 -7.96 5.65
C ALA A 274 1.76 -8.75 5.80
N PRO A 275 1.72 -10.09 5.77
CA PRO A 275 2.93 -10.93 5.78
C PRO A 275 3.72 -10.77 4.48
N GLN A 276 5.05 -10.78 4.61
CA GLN A 276 5.96 -10.74 3.48
C GLN A 276 6.63 -12.10 3.30
N ASN A 277 6.00 -12.96 2.51
CA ASN A 277 6.44 -14.33 2.35
C ASN A 277 7.83 -14.44 1.71
N GLN A 278 8.66 -15.32 2.26
CA GLN A 278 9.81 -15.84 1.53
C GLN A 278 9.29 -16.80 0.46
N ARG A 279 9.75 -16.64 -0.78
CA ARG A 279 9.35 -17.53 -1.89
C ARG A 279 10.12 -18.85 -1.85
N VAL A 280 10.13 -19.51 -0.71
CA VAL A 280 10.85 -20.77 -0.48
C VAL A 280 9.85 -21.89 -0.27
N GLY A 281 10.02 -22.98 -0.96
CA GLY A 281 9.16 -24.14 -0.84
C GLY A 281 7.87 -24.07 -1.68
N SER A 282 6.95 -24.98 -1.40
CA SER A 282 5.64 -25.04 -2.07
C SER A 282 4.68 -23.96 -1.55
N ALA A 283 3.64 -23.66 -2.32
CA ALA A 283 2.57 -22.76 -1.88
C ALA A 283 1.90 -23.27 -0.59
N ALA A 284 1.77 -24.57 -0.41
CA ALA A 284 1.25 -25.15 0.82
C ALA A 284 2.17 -24.86 2.03
N ALA A 285 3.49 -25.06 1.88
CA ALA A 285 4.43 -24.75 2.94
C ALA A 285 4.46 -23.26 3.30
N GLN A 286 4.29 -22.38 2.32
CA GLN A 286 4.17 -20.94 2.58
C GLN A 286 2.83 -20.59 3.25
N ALA A 287 1.74 -21.28 2.91
CA ALA A 287 0.45 -21.14 3.57
C ALA A 287 0.54 -21.59 5.04
N ASP A 288 1.27 -22.68 5.35
CA ASP A 288 1.50 -23.13 6.72
C ASP A 288 2.18 -22.05 7.57
N VAL A 289 3.20 -21.38 7.01
CA VAL A 289 3.91 -20.26 7.69
C VAL A 289 2.96 -19.10 7.96
N MET A 290 2.12 -18.73 6.99
CA MET A 290 1.13 -17.66 7.15
C MET A 290 0.09 -18.02 8.22
N VAL A 291 -0.39 -19.25 8.23
CA VAL A 291 -1.36 -19.74 9.23
C VAL A 291 -0.76 -19.71 10.63
N GLU A 292 0.51 -20.10 10.79
CA GLU A 292 1.20 -20.02 12.08
C GLU A 292 1.34 -18.57 12.57
N LEU A 293 1.70 -17.64 11.66
CA LEU A 293 1.69 -16.20 11.95
C LEU A 293 0.30 -15.72 12.36
N LEU A 294 -0.74 -16.01 11.58
CA LEU A 294 -2.10 -15.56 11.84
C LEU A 294 -2.61 -16.06 13.21
N ASN A 295 -2.34 -17.32 13.55
CA ASN A 295 -2.71 -17.90 14.84
C ASN A 295 -1.98 -17.18 16.00
N THR A 296 -0.70 -16.88 15.84
CA THR A 296 0.09 -16.14 16.83
C THR A 296 -0.46 -14.74 17.00
N PHE A 297 -0.71 -14.05 15.90
CA PHE A 297 -1.28 -12.71 15.86
C PHE A 297 -2.67 -12.65 16.52
N ALA A 298 -3.55 -13.61 16.22
CA ALA A 298 -4.87 -13.71 16.85
C ALA A 298 -4.83 -14.08 18.35
N GLY A 299 -3.70 -14.59 18.83
CA GLY A 299 -3.44 -14.80 20.26
C GLY A 299 -3.00 -13.55 20.99
N GLU A 300 -2.42 -12.57 20.27
CA GLU A 300 -1.90 -11.32 20.79
C GLU A 300 -2.91 -10.17 20.69
N PHE A 301 -3.62 -10.09 19.58
CA PHE A 301 -4.59 -9.04 19.30
C PHE A 301 -6.03 -9.54 19.35
N SER A 302 -6.97 -8.62 19.52
CA SER A 302 -8.40 -8.93 19.63
C SER A 302 -9.06 -9.18 18.29
N VAL A 303 -8.66 -10.26 17.63
CA VAL A 303 -9.20 -10.71 16.34
C VAL A 303 -10.59 -11.32 16.48
N ASP A 304 -11.51 -10.95 15.61
CA ASP A 304 -12.76 -11.66 15.39
C ASP A 304 -12.49 -12.86 14.48
N GLN A 305 -12.45 -14.05 15.08
CA GLN A 305 -12.11 -15.30 14.37
C GLN A 305 -13.20 -15.79 13.42
N ASP A 306 -14.35 -15.16 13.42
CA ASP A 306 -15.45 -15.43 12.48
C ASP A 306 -15.49 -14.36 11.34
N ARG A 307 -14.48 -13.46 11.31
CA ARG A 307 -14.33 -12.41 10.28
C ARG A 307 -12.85 -12.21 9.89
N ILE A 308 -12.27 -13.26 9.31
CA ILE A 308 -10.90 -13.23 8.78
C ILE A 308 -10.97 -13.37 7.26
N TYR A 309 -10.40 -12.42 6.55
CA TYR A 309 -10.50 -12.33 5.10
C TYR A 309 -9.13 -12.40 4.44
N ALA A 310 -9.05 -13.06 3.27
CA ALA A 310 -7.87 -13.02 2.42
C ALA A 310 -8.04 -11.99 1.32
N SER A 311 -7.03 -11.13 1.13
CA SER A 311 -6.97 -10.14 0.07
C SER A 311 -5.65 -10.29 -0.68
N THR A 312 -5.68 -10.54 -2.01
CA THR A 312 -4.50 -10.98 -2.74
C THR A 312 -4.28 -10.22 -4.03
N VAL A 313 -3.00 -10.13 -4.44
CA VAL A 313 -2.63 -9.69 -5.77
C VAL A 313 -1.67 -10.69 -6.40
N SER A 314 -1.90 -11.02 -7.69
CA SER A 314 -0.97 -11.80 -8.51
C SER A 314 -0.53 -13.11 -7.84
N TYR A 315 0.76 -13.29 -7.52
CA TYR A 315 1.32 -14.48 -6.88
C TYR A 315 0.68 -14.79 -5.51
N GLY A 316 0.19 -13.78 -4.79
CA GLY A 316 -0.52 -13.96 -3.53
C GLY A 316 -1.72 -14.90 -3.64
N SER A 317 -2.36 -14.96 -4.82
CA SER A 317 -3.45 -15.90 -5.10
C SER A 317 -3.04 -17.36 -4.96
N THR A 318 -1.78 -17.70 -5.29
CA THR A 318 -1.26 -19.06 -5.16
C THR A 318 -1.26 -19.53 -3.72
N LEU A 319 -0.92 -18.61 -2.79
CA LEU A 319 -0.98 -18.89 -1.35
C LEU A 319 -2.42 -18.95 -0.85
N ALA A 320 -3.27 -18.04 -1.31
CA ALA A 320 -4.69 -18.05 -0.94
C ALA A 320 -5.36 -19.36 -1.37
N TRP A 321 -5.15 -19.80 -2.61
CA TRP A 321 -5.69 -21.08 -3.10
C TRP A 321 -5.20 -22.27 -2.27
N ALA A 322 -3.93 -22.28 -1.86
CA ALA A 322 -3.38 -23.32 -1.00
C ALA A 322 -4.01 -23.27 0.39
N ALA A 323 -4.12 -22.09 1.00
CA ALA A 323 -4.70 -21.90 2.32
C ALA A 323 -6.20 -22.26 2.35
N LEU A 324 -6.98 -21.77 1.40
CA LEU A 324 -8.42 -22.04 1.28
C LEU A 324 -8.71 -23.55 1.12
N ALA A 325 -7.84 -24.26 0.38
CA ALA A 325 -8.02 -25.68 0.16
C ALA A 325 -7.53 -26.56 1.33
N THR A 326 -6.48 -26.13 2.04
CA THR A 326 -5.86 -26.91 3.11
C THR A 326 -6.49 -26.65 4.47
N TYR A 327 -6.96 -25.42 4.70
CA TYR A 327 -7.51 -24.94 5.97
C TYR A 327 -8.95 -24.44 5.81
N PRO A 328 -9.94 -25.35 5.59
CA PRO A 328 -11.34 -24.95 5.42
C PRO A 328 -11.85 -24.15 6.63
N GLY A 329 -12.44 -22.98 6.37
CA GLY A 329 -12.95 -22.09 7.42
C GLY A 329 -11.87 -21.23 8.10
N LEU A 330 -10.64 -21.16 7.54
CA LEU A 330 -9.62 -20.19 7.96
C LEU A 330 -10.02 -18.76 7.56
N PHE A 331 -10.54 -18.62 6.35
CA PHE A 331 -11.03 -17.35 5.81
C PHE A 331 -12.54 -17.42 5.62
N ASP A 332 -13.23 -16.37 6.06
CA ASP A 332 -14.67 -16.21 5.89
C ASP A 332 -15.01 -15.62 4.51
N GLY A 333 -14.03 -15.03 3.80
CA GLY A 333 -14.12 -14.60 2.41
C GLY A 333 -12.75 -14.36 1.79
N ALA A 334 -12.67 -14.33 0.45
CA ALA A 334 -11.43 -14.07 -0.26
C ALA A 334 -11.62 -13.17 -1.48
N LEU A 335 -10.73 -12.17 -1.64
CA LEU A 335 -10.60 -11.32 -2.81
C LEU A 335 -9.33 -11.70 -3.56
N ILE A 336 -9.47 -12.14 -4.80
CA ILE A 336 -8.38 -12.65 -5.64
C ILE A 336 -8.21 -11.75 -6.86
N THR A 337 -7.14 -10.95 -6.87
CA THR A 337 -6.92 -9.90 -7.88
C THR A 337 -5.76 -10.26 -8.80
N GLY A 338 -6.00 -10.30 -10.11
CA GLY A 338 -4.98 -10.56 -11.15
C GLY A 338 -4.16 -11.83 -10.88
N GLY A 339 -4.82 -12.88 -10.39
CA GLY A 339 -4.17 -14.05 -9.80
C GLY A 339 -3.95 -15.22 -10.73
N PHE A 340 -3.09 -16.16 -10.30
CA PHE A 340 -2.91 -17.46 -10.92
C PHE A 340 -4.17 -18.33 -10.78
N ALA A 341 -4.26 -19.38 -11.61
CA ALA A 341 -5.40 -20.27 -11.59
C ALA A 341 -5.45 -21.19 -10.36
N ALA A 342 -6.63 -21.30 -9.74
CA ALA A 342 -6.94 -22.41 -8.85
C ALA A 342 -6.95 -23.74 -9.65
N SER A 343 -6.41 -24.81 -9.08
CA SER A 343 -6.56 -26.16 -9.63
C SER A 343 -7.98 -26.70 -9.42
N GLU A 344 -8.36 -27.75 -10.14
CA GLU A 344 -9.66 -28.43 -9.92
C GLU A 344 -9.83 -28.93 -8.49
N ALA A 345 -8.75 -29.47 -7.89
CA ALA A 345 -8.79 -29.94 -6.50
C ALA A 345 -9.02 -28.78 -5.52
N GLN A 346 -8.36 -27.65 -5.72
CA GLN A 346 -8.57 -26.45 -4.90
C GLN A 346 -9.98 -25.89 -5.07
N ALA A 347 -10.47 -25.80 -6.31
CA ALA A 347 -11.83 -25.36 -6.58
C ALA A 347 -12.88 -26.25 -5.90
N THR A 348 -12.69 -27.58 -5.92
CA THR A 348 -13.56 -28.52 -5.23
C THR A 348 -13.50 -28.33 -3.70
N ALA A 349 -12.32 -28.13 -3.14
CA ALA A 349 -12.15 -27.89 -1.70
C ALA A 349 -12.84 -26.60 -1.27
N ILE A 350 -12.66 -25.51 -2.03
CA ILE A 350 -13.31 -24.20 -1.79
C ILE A 350 -14.83 -24.32 -1.88
N ALA A 351 -15.35 -24.98 -2.91
CA ALA A 351 -16.79 -25.19 -3.04
C ALA A 351 -17.35 -26.05 -1.89
N THR A 352 -16.58 -27.00 -1.38
CA THR A 352 -16.97 -27.87 -0.26
C THR A 352 -16.97 -27.10 1.07
N SER A 353 -16.00 -26.21 1.30
CA SER A 353 -15.99 -25.34 2.48
C SER A 353 -17.11 -24.29 2.44
N GLY A 354 -17.48 -23.86 1.25
CA GLY A 354 -18.47 -22.81 1.03
C GLY A 354 -17.92 -21.39 1.22
N THR A 355 -16.59 -21.23 1.27
CA THR A 355 -15.97 -19.91 1.42
C THR A 355 -16.26 -19.02 0.21
N PRO A 356 -16.87 -17.83 0.39
CA PRO A 356 -17.13 -16.89 -0.69
C PRO A 356 -15.83 -16.36 -1.31
N VAL A 357 -15.80 -16.24 -2.65
CA VAL A 357 -14.62 -15.74 -3.38
C VAL A 357 -15.05 -14.74 -4.43
N TRP A 358 -14.42 -13.56 -4.46
CA TRP A 358 -14.53 -12.64 -5.60
C TRP A 358 -13.19 -12.59 -6.35
N ILE A 359 -13.23 -12.86 -7.64
CA ILE A 359 -12.06 -12.86 -8.51
C ILE A 359 -12.15 -11.65 -9.43
N THR A 360 -11.08 -10.86 -9.51
CA THR A 360 -10.97 -9.72 -10.41
C THR A 360 -9.75 -9.88 -11.32
N HIS A 361 -9.85 -9.46 -12.59
CA HIS A 361 -8.76 -9.61 -13.56
C HIS A 361 -8.86 -8.58 -14.68
N GLY A 362 -7.73 -8.18 -15.27
CA GLY A 362 -7.70 -7.33 -16.46
C GLY A 362 -7.86 -8.16 -17.73
N THR A 363 -8.73 -7.74 -18.66
CA THR A 363 -8.97 -8.45 -19.95
C THR A 363 -7.67 -8.68 -20.71
N HIS A 364 -6.80 -7.68 -20.77
CA HIS A 364 -5.53 -7.73 -21.50
C HIS A 364 -4.31 -7.78 -20.57
N ASP A 365 -4.43 -8.50 -19.45
CA ASP A 365 -3.29 -8.78 -18.59
C ASP A 365 -2.20 -9.50 -19.40
N HIS A 366 -1.04 -8.85 -19.53
CA HIS A 366 0.07 -9.31 -20.37
C HIS A 366 0.96 -10.36 -19.69
N LEU A 367 0.87 -10.49 -18.34
CA LEU A 367 1.61 -11.50 -17.58
C LEU A 367 0.80 -12.76 -17.35
N LEU A 368 -0.49 -12.64 -17.06
CA LEU A 368 -1.38 -13.74 -16.73
C LEU A 368 -2.61 -13.71 -17.63
N ASN A 369 -2.64 -14.58 -18.63
CA ASN A 369 -3.77 -14.64 -19.56
C ASN A 369 -5.08 -14.92 -18.81
N VAL A 370 -6.02 -13.99 -18.90
CA VAL A 370 -7.28 -14.00 -18.15
C VAL A 370 -8.09 -15.28 -18.33
N SER A 371 -8.15 -15.83 -19.58
CA SER A 371 -8.96 -17.02 -19.87
C SER A 371 -8.42 -18.30 -19.24
N THR A 372 -7.12 -18.37 -18.97
CA THR A 372 -6.46 -19.53 -18.36
C THR A 372 -6.21 -19.38 -16.86
N THR A 373 -6.45 -18.19 -16.30
CA THR A 373 -6.21 -17.87 -14.88
C THR A 373 -7.47 -17.42 -14.16
N GLY A 374 -7.82 -16.13 -14.13
CA GLY A 374 -8.97 -15.61 -13.39
C GLY A 374 -10.29 -16.24 -13.82
N GLN A 375 -10.59 -16.20 -15.11
CA GLN A 375 -11.81 -16.78 -15.67
C GLN A 375 -11.86 -18.32 -15.47
N ALA A 376 -10.71 -19.00 -15.65
CA ALA A 376 -10.63 -20.44 -15.41
C ALA A 376 -10.90 -20.80 -13.93
N SER A 377 -10.37 -20.01 -12.99
CA SER A 377 -10.63 -20.20 -11.55
C SER A 377 -12.10 -20.04 -11.21
N TYR A 378 -12.72 -18.97 -11.71
CA TYR A 378 -14.16 -18.74 -11.55
C TYR A 378 -14.96 -19.94 -12.08
N ASN A 379 -14.71 -20.37 -13.30
CA ASN A 379 -15.43 -21.47 -13.94
C ASN A 379 -15.28 -22.78 -13.15
N ARG A 380 -14.08 -23.09 -12.65
CA ARG A 380 -13.82 -24.30 -11.86
C ARG A 380 -14.57 -24.28 -10.54
N ILE A 381 -14.54 -23.19 -9.79
CA ILE A 381 -15.24 -23.06 -8.51
C ILE A 381 -16.75 -23.08 -8.73
N TRP A 382 -17.25 -22.35 -9.72
CA TRP A 382 -18.67 -22.35 -10.06
C TRP A 382 -19.18 -23.76 -10.44
N ASN A 383 -18.43 -24.47 -11.31
CA ASN A 383 -18.76 -25.85 -11.69
C ASN A 383 -18.72 -26.80 -10.48
N ALA A 384 -17.78 -26.62 -9.56
CA ALA A 384 -17.72 -27.41 -8.33
C ALA A 384 -18.96 -27.20 -7.46
N TYR A 385 -19.47 -25.97 -7.33
CA TYR A 385 -20.74 -25.70 -6.67
C TYR A 385 -21.92 -26.38 -7.35
N MET A 386 -21.96 -26.36 -8.68
CA MET A 386 -23.00 -27.05 -9.44
C MET A 386 -22.97 -28.56 -9.22
N GLN A 387 -21.77 -29.18 -9.17
CA GLN A 387 -21.59 -30.60 -8.86
C GLN A 387 -22.05 -30.95 -7.42
N LEU A 388 -21.97 -30.02 -6.51
CA LEU A 388 -22.48 -30.15 -5.14
C LEU A 388 -23.99 -29.89 -5.04
N GLY A 389 -24.69 -29.69 -6.17
CA GLY A 389 -26.15 -29.54 -6.25
C GLY A 389 -26.66 -28.16 -5.91
N LYS A 390 -25.79 -27.12 -5.88
CA LYS A 390 -26.26 -25.74 -5.72
C LYS A 390 -26.93 -25.25 -7.01
N THR A 391 -27.89 -24.35 -6.89
CA THR A 391 -28.46 -23.64 -8.04
C THR A 391 -27.47 -22.60 -8.58
N PRO A 392 -27.61 -22.17 -9.86
CA PRO A 392 -26.79 -21.09 -10.41
C PRO A 392 -26.83 -19.81 -9.58
N ALA A 393 -27.98 -19.45 -9.00
CA ALA A 393 -28.14 -18.29 -8.15
C ALA A 393 -27.28 -18.42 -6.87
N GLN A 394 -27.33 -19.57 -6.19
CA GLN A 394 -26.53 -19.85 -5.02
C GLN A 394 -25.02 -19.89 -5.32
N ALA A 395 -24.63 -20.44 -6.48
CA ALA A 395 -23.23 -20.42 -6.88
C ALA A 395 -22.73 -18.99 -7.13
N ASN A 396 -23.54 -18.13 -7.77
CA ASN A 396 -23.20 -16.73 -8.03
C ASN A 396 -23.13 -15.84 -6.77
N GLU A 397 -23.77 -16.25 -5.68
CA GLU A 397 -23.61 -15.60 -4.37
C GLU A 397 -22.25 -15.92 -3.75
N LEU A 398 -21.72 -17.14 -3.99
CA LEU A 398 -20.50 -17.65 -3.37
C LEU A 398 -19.25 -17.44 -4.21
N VAL A 399 -19.36 -17.39 -5.54
CA VAL A 399 -18.22 -17.06 -6.40
C VAL A 399 -18.61 -15.96 -7.38
N ARG A 400 -17.84 -14.86 -7.36
CA ARG A 400 -18.04 -13.69 -8.23
C ARG A 400 -16.83 -13.48 -9.14
N TYR A 401 -17.06 -12.88 -10.29
CA TYR A 401 -16.01 -12.57 -11.24
C TYR A 401 -16.24 -11.20 -11.87
N THR A 402 -15.19 -10.38 -11.85
CA THR A 402 -15.16 -9.09 -12.54
C THR A 402 -13.96 -9.06 -13.47
N GLU A 403 -14.20 -8.76 -14.74
CA GLU A 403 -13.18 -8.57 -15.75
C GLU A 403 -13.13 -7.10 -16.15
N TYR A 404 -11.97 -6.46 -15.95
CA TYR A 404 -11.79 -5.06 -16.24
C TYR A 404 -11.34 -4.82 -17.67
N ALA A 405 -12.06 -3.97 -18.39
CA ALA A 405 -11.63 -3.44 -19.67
C ALA A 405 -10.44 -2.48 -19.50
N ASP A 406 -9.68 -2.24 -20.58
CA ASP A 406 -8.51 -1.36 -20.58
C ASP A 406 -8.78 0.05 -20.05
N SER A 407 -10.00 0.55 -20.23
CA SER A 407 -10.41 1.88 -19.76
C SER A 407 -10.52 1.99 -18.23
N ALA A 408 -10.49 0.89 -17.50
CA ALA A 408 -10.50 0.88 -16.04
C ALA A 408 -9.11 1.14 -15.42
N PHE A 409 -8.06 1.19 -16.24
CA PHE A 409 -6.69 1.34 -15.76
C PHE A 409 -6.17 2.74 -16.08
N TYR A 410 -5.58 3.40 -15.10
CA TYR A 410 -4.88 4.69 -15.26
C TYR A 410 -3.56 4.53 -16.01
N GLU A 411 -2.98 3.33 -15.92
CA GLU A 411 -1.68 2.97 -16.41
C GLU A 411 -1.79 1.92 -17.51
N PRO A 412 -0.83 1.84 -18.43
CA PRO A 412 -0.85 0.81 -19.49
C PRO A 412 -0.67 -0.62 -18.97
N ASP A 413 -0.19 -0.80 -17.74
CA ASP A 413 -0.02 -2.12 -17.12
C ASP A 413 -1.36 -2.73 -16.70
N ARG A 414 -1.83 -3.70 -17.48
CA ARG A 414 -3.12 -4.40 -17.25
C ARG A 414 -3.03 -5.51 -16.22
N HIS A 415 -1.82 -5.85 -15.76
CA HIS A 415 -1.63 -6.77 -14.64
C HIS A 415 -1.95 -6.11 -13.29
N LEU A 416 -1.88 -4.80 -13.20
CA LEU A 416 -2.26 -4.04 -12.00
C LEU A 416 -3.79 -3.94 -11.81
N ALA A 417 -4.50 -5.06 -11.90
CA ALA A 417 -5.93 -5.12 -11.59
C ALA A 417 -6.25 -4.71 -10.13
N ALA A 418 -5.22 -4.59 -9.29
CA ALA A 418 -5.33 -4.00 -7.96
C ALA A 418 -5.89 -2.57 -8.02
N ALA A 419 -5.47 -1.73 -8.97
CA ALA A 419 -5.95 -0.38 -9.12
C ALA A 419 -7.48 -0.28 -9.13
N PRO A 420 -8.21 -0.80 -10.14
CA PRO A 420 -9.66 -0.71 -10.19
C PRO A 420 -10.35 -1.56 -9.11
N THR A 421 -9.71 -2.62 -8.60
CA THR A 421 -10.31 -3.50 -7.58
C THR A 421 -10.38 -2.81 -6.21
N TYR A 422 -9.27 -2.20 -5.76
CA TYR A 422 -9.18 -1.60 -4.43
C TYR A 422 -9.69 -0.15 -4.39
N GLU A 423 -10.10 0.38 -5.52
CA GLU A 423 -10.86 1.63 -5.64
C GLU A 423 -12.37 1.39 -5.80
N ASP A 424 -12.81 0.14 -5.95
CA ASP A 424 -14.23 -0.22 -6.02
C ASP A 424 -14.79 -0.52 -4.63
N GLU A 425 -15.52 0.44 -4.09
CA GLU A 425 -16.21 0.35 -2.81
C GLU A 425 -17.10 -0.90 -2.70
N THR A 426 -17.78 -1.29 -3.79
CA THR A 426 -18.68 -2.44 -3.81
C THR A 426 -17.94 -3.74 -3.52
N ILE A 427 -16.73 -3.90 -4.04
CA ILE A 427 -15.91 -5.10 -3.84
C ILE A 427 -15.39 -5.17 -2.41
N LEU A 428 -14.90 -4.04 -1.89
CA LEU A 428 -14.35 -4.00 -0.53
C LEU A 428 -15.44 -4.22 0.52
N GLN A 429 -16.58 -3.56 0.37
CA GLN A 429 -17.75 -3.76 1.23
C GLN A 429 -18.26 -5.20 1.18
N TRP A 430 -18.30 -5.80 -0.03
CA TRP A 430 -18.71 -7.19 -0.15
C TRP A 430 -17.83 -8.13 0.66
N LEU A 431 -16.52 -7.94 0.64
CA LEU A 431 -15.60 -8.82 1.39
C LEU A 431 -15.85 -8.71 2.90
N LEU A 432 -16.02 -7.51 3.43
CA LEU A 432 -16.28 -7.28 4.86
C LEU A 432 -17.66 -7.77 5.32
N ALA A 433 -18.57 -8.01 4.39
CA ALA A 433 -19.94 -8.49 4.67
C ALA A 433 -20.08 -10.02 4.67
N GLN A 434 -18.99 -10.79 4.46
CA GLN A 434 -19.04 -12.24 4.43
C GLN A 434 -19.06 -12.90 5.81
#